data_8c333a16bc9115aa7f6d170b9e1a55be
#
_entry.id   8c333a16bc9115aa7f6d170b9e1a55be
#
_cell.length_a   1.000
_cell.length_b   1.000
_cell.length_c   1.000
_cell.angle_alpha   90.00
_cell.angle_beta   90.00
_cell.angle_gamma   90.00
#
_symmetry.space_group_name_H-M   'P 1'
#
loop_
_entity.id
_entity.type
_entity.pdbx_description
1 polymer ?
#
loop_
_entity_poly.entity_id
_entity_poly.type
_entity_poly.pdbx_seq_one_letter_code
_entity_poly.pdbx_strand_id
1 'polypeptide(L)'
;MQEKILIIGSSGQIGTELVTALRKVYGENNVIASDIKPSSYEVMNSGPFEKLDIMDEQLLNFIVKKYKVTQVYLLAALLSASAEKNIELGWALNMRSHSHVLDLARHGLIKKIFWPSSIAVFGPTTPKINTPQYTVMEPNTVYGISKQAGERWNEYYWNNFNVDVRSIRYPGLIGWKANPGGGTTDYAVEIFHK
;
A
#
# COMPACT_ATOMS: atom_id res chain seq x y z
N MET A 1 15.75 15.79 12.06
CA MET A 1 15.72 15.66 10.58
C MET A 1 14.27 15.79 10.16
N GLN A 2 14.02 16.54 9.09
CA GLN A 2 12.67 16.69 8.53
C GLN A 2 12.23 15.37 7.87
N GLU A 3 11.01 14.93 8.13
CA GLU A 3 10.47 13.70 7.54
C GLU A 3 10.27 13.88 6.02
N LYS A 4 10.68 12.89 5.25
CA LYS A 4 10.45 12.79 3.80
C LYS A 4 9.66 11.52 3.52
N ILE A 5 8.50 11.67 2.94
CA ILE A 5 7.51 10.62 2.79
C ILE A 5 7.35 10.28 1.31
N LEU A 6 7.48 9.01 0.97
CA LEU A 6 7.15 8.48 -0.36
C LEU A 6 5.85 7.69 -0.28
N ILE A 7 4.87 8.06 -1.11
CA ILE A 7 3.60 7.35 -1.24
C ILE A 7 3.59 6.63 -2.58
N ILE A 8 3.63 5.31 -2.55
CA ILE A 8 3.63 4.44 -3.73
C ILE A 8 2.21 3.91 -3.95
N GLY A 9 1.61 4.18 -5.10
CA GLY A 9 0.19 3.96 -5.37
C GLY A 9 -0.65 5.21 -5.07
N SER A 10 -0.08 6.39 -5.32
CA SER A 10 -0.68 7.70 -5.01
C SER A 10 -1.90 8.06 -5.87
N SER A 11 -2.10 7.35 -6.99
CA SER A 11 -3.23 7.57 -7.90
C SER A 11 -4.45 6.69 -7.57
N GLY A 12 -4.32 5.81 -6.57
CA GLY A 12 -5.41 4.98 -6.08
C GLY A 12 -6.34 5.71 -5.11
N GLN A 13 -7.41 5.02 -4.69
CA GLN A 13 -8.45 5.55 -3.79
C GLN A 13 -7.88 6.11 -2.48
N ILE A 14 -7.06 5.33 -1.78
CA ILE A 14 -6.40 5.79 -0.54
C ILE A 14 -5.31 6.81 -0.86
N GLY A 15 -4.52 6.56 -1.90
CA GLY A 15 -3.34 7.36 -2.23
C GLY A 15 -3.66 8.82 -2.50
N THR A 16 -4.70 9.09 -3.29
CA THR A 16 -5.13 10.45 -3.64
C THR A 16 -5.50 11.29 -2.40
N GLU A 17 -6.24 10.70 -1.48
CA GLU A 17 -6.61 11.35 -0.21
C GLU A 17 -5.41 11.51 0.72
N LEU A 18 -4.59 10.47 0.82
CA LEU A 18 -3.44 10.44 1.73
C LEU A 18 -2.37 11.45 1.33
N VAL A 19 -2.08 11.61 0.03
CA VAL A 19 -1.13 12.62 -0.47
C VAL A 19 -1.56 14.00 -0.03
N THR A 20 -2.82 14.36 -0.28
CA THR A 20 -3.37 15.67 0.10
C THR A 20 -3.31 15.90 1.61
N ALA A 21 -3.68 14.89 2.40
CA ALA A 21 -3.67 14.99 3.87
C ALA A 21 -2.24 15.13 4.42
N LEU A 22 -1.30 14.31 3.95
CA LEU A 22 0.08 14.35 4.43
C LEU A 22 0.83 15.62 3.97
N ARG A 23 0.56 16.14 2.77
CA ARG A 23 1.11 17.43 2.33
C ARG A 23 0.69 18.60 3.23
N LYS A 24 -0.53 18.58 3.75
CA LYS A 24 -0.99 19.58 4.74
C LYS A 24 -0.22 19.50 6.06
N VAL A 25 0.15 18.30 6.48
CA VAL A 25 0.83 18.05 7.78
C VAL A 25 2.34 18.27 7.68
N TYR A 26 2.96 17.71 6.64
CA TYR A 26 4.42 17.67 6.52
C TYR A 26 4.99 18.72 5.56
N GLY A 27 4.13 19.39 4.80
CA GLY A 27 4.50 20.33 3.74
C GLY A 27 4.63 19.62 2.37
N GLU A 28 4.25 20.35 1.34
CA GLU A 28 4.13 19.86 -0.05
C GLU A 28 5.42 19.19 -0.57
N ASN A 29 6.56 19.83 -0.35
CA ASN A 29 7.87 19.35 -0.82
C ASN A 29 8.45 18.17 0.01
N ASN A 30 7.74 17.75 1.06
CA ASN A 30 8.19 16.65 1.92
C ASN A 30 7.41 15.35 1.68
N VAL A 31 6.39 15.40 0.82
CA VAL A 31 5.56 14.25 0.47
C VAL A 31 5.60 14.02 -1.03
N ILE A 32 6.36 13.02 -1.43
CA ILE A 32 6.55 12.58 -2.81
C ILE A 32 5.44 11.60 -3.16
N ALA A 33 4.60 11.95 -4.11
CA ALA A 33 3.62 11.05 -4.69
C ALA A 33 4.29 10.18 -5.76
N SER A 34 3.94 8.90 -5.85
CA SER A 34 4.41 8.05 -6.95
C SER A 34 3.40 7.00 -7.38
N ASP A 35 3.36 6.73 -8.67
CA ASP A 35 2.48 5.73 -9.29
C ASP A 35 2.99 5.38 -10.70
N ILE A 36 2.50 4.27 -11.26
CA ILE A 36 2.72 3.93 -12.68
C ILE A 36 1.95 4.84 -13.62
N LYS A 37 0.85 5.44 -13.14
CA LYS A 37 -0.03 6.37 -13.85
C LYS A 37 0.12 7.78 -13.29
N PRO A 38 -0.14 8.82 -14.08
CA PRO A 38 -0.34 10.17 -13.55
C PRO A 38 -1.46 10.17 -12.51
N SER A 39 -1.31 11.00 -11.49
CA SER A 39 -2.34 11.18 -10.46
C SER A 39 -3.34 12.28 -10.85
N SER A 40 -4.26 12.61 -9.94
CA SER A 40 -5.19 13.72 -10.13
C SER A 40 -4.44 15.06 -10.32
N TYR A 41 -5.10 16.02 -10.97
CA TYR A 41 -4.55 17.36 -11.18
C TYR A 41 -4.06 17.99 -9.86
N GLU A 42 -4.83 17.85 -8.79
CA GLU A 42 -4.49 18.36 -7.46
C GLU A 42 -3.17 17.74 -6.95
N VAL A 43 -3.02 16.44 -7.01
CA VAL A 43 -1.80 15.74 -6.57
C VAL A 43 -0.59 16.12 -7.41
N MET A 44 -0.76 16.22 -8.74
CA MET A 44 0.34 16.55 -9.66
C MET A 44 0.87 17.99 -9.47
N ASN A 45 0.01 18.92 -9.07
CA ASN A 45 0.36 20.34 -8.97
C ASN A 45 0.64 20.83 -7.54
N SER A 46 0.36 20.03 -6.51
CA SER A 46 0.60 20.42 -5.11
C SER A 46 1.93 19.92 -4.53
N GLY A 47 2.84 19.36 -5.34
CA GLY A 47 4.14 18.91 -4.86
C GLY A 47 4.78 17.84 -5.76
N PRO A 48 5.92 17.25 -5.37
CA PRO A 48 6.67 16.32 -6.21
C PRO A 48 5.88 15.05 -6.54
N PHE A 49 6.01 14.62 -7.81
CA PHE A 49 5.48 13.36 -8.32
C PHE A 49 6.59 12.63 -9.09
N GLU A 50 6.70 11.32 -8.86
CA GLU A 50 7.60 10.43 -9.58
C GLU A 50 6.82 9.29 -10.24
N LYS A 51 7.03 9.10 -11.54
CA LYS A 51 6.50 7.91 -12.21
C LYS A 51 7.33 6.71 -11.78
N LEU A 52 6.71 5.75 -11.08
CA LEU A 52 7.38 4.58 -10.53
C LEU A 52 6.55 3.33 -10.75
N ASP A 53 7.13 2.34 -11.42
CA ASP A 53 6.73 0.95 -11.26
C ASP A 53 7.47 0.40 -10.03
N ILE A 54 6.73 -0.01 -9.00
CA ILE A 54 7.29 -0.57 -7.77
C ILE A 54 8.08 -1.87 -8.02
N MET A 55 7.88 -2.52 -9.16
CA MET A 55 8.66 -3.69 -9.57
C MET A 55 10.06 -3.31 -10.09
N ASP A 56 10.29 -2.05 -10.42
CA ASP A 56 11.62 -1.51 -10.73
C ASP A 56 12.35 -1.10 -9.45
N GLU A 57 13.07 -2.06 -8.89
CA GLU A 57 13.85 -1.88 -7.66
C GLU A 57 14.95 -0.82 -7.81
N GLN A 58 15.55 -0.71 -8.99
CA GLN A 58 16.62 0.26 -9.23
C GLN A 58 16.08 1.69 -9.20
N LEU A 59 14.94 1.92 -9.85
CA LEU A 59 14.27 3.20 -9.84
C LEU A 59 13.75 3.56 -8.44
N LEU A 60 13.19 2.59 -7.70
CA LEU A 60 12.79 2.80 -6.31
C LEU A 60 13.97 3.25 -5.45
N ASN A 61 15.10 2.55 -5.52
CA ASN A 61 16.32 2.89 -4.79
C ASN A 61 16.84 4.29 -5.16
N PHE A 62 16.80 4.64 -6.44
CA PHE A 62 17.17 5.97 -6.92
C PHE A 62 16.29 7.07 -6.31
N ILE A 63 14.96 6.91 -6.36
CA ILE A 63 14.00 7.87 -5.80
C ILE A 63 14.21 8.03 -4.29
N VAL A 64 14.35 6.93 -3.55
CA VAL A 64 14.59 6.96 -2.11
C VAL A 64 15.84 7.78 -1.77
N LYS A 65 16.93 7.57 -2.49
CA LYS A 65 18.19 8.32 -2.31
C LYS A 65 18.05 9.78 -2.73
N LYS A 66 17.45 10.06 -3.89
CA LYS A 66 17.24 11.40 -4.46
C LYS A 66 16.52 12.31 -3.46
N TYR A 67 15.46 11.84 -2.86
CA TYR A 67 14.63 12.62 -1.94
C TYR A 67 15.02 12.45 -0.47
N LYS A 68 15.97 11.58 -0.16
CA LYS A 68 16.35 11.20 1.23
C LYS A 68 15.12 10.75 2.01
N VAL A 69 14.33 9.85 1.41
CA VAL A 69 13.07 9.35 1.97
C VAL A 69 13.32 8.72 3.34
N THR A 70 12.48 9.06 4.30
CA THR A 70 12.53 8.49 5.67
C THR A 70 11.38 7.53 5.94
N GLN A 71 10.24 7.71 5.26
CA GLN A 71 9.05 6.89 5.42
C GLN A 71 8.46 6.51 4.07
N VAL A 72 8.01 5.27 3.94
CA VAL A 72 7.30 4.77 2.75
C VAL A 72 5.89 4.32 3.13
N TYR A 73 4.91 4.78 2.37
CA TYR A 73 3.54 4.27 2.36
C TYR A 73 3.36 3.43 1.10
N LEU A 74 3.38 2.12 1.24
CA LEU A 74 3.24 1.19 0.11
C LEU A 74 1.76 0.83 -0.07
N LEU A 75 1.08 1.59 -0.92
CA LEU A 75 -0.35 1.39 -1.22
C LEU A 75 -0.57 0.61 -2.52
N ALA A 76 0.45 0.55 -3.39
CA ALA A 76 0.39 -0.19 -4.65
C ALA A 76 0.17 -1.68 -4.39
N ALA A 77 -0.90 -2.21 -4.94
CA ALA A 77 -1.27 -3.62 -4.87
C ALA A 77 -2.26 -3.98 -5.98
N LEU A 78 -2.27 -5.24 -6.39
CA LEU A 78 -3.36 -5.78 -7.20
C LEU A 78 -4.47 -6.28 -6.26
N LEU A 79 -5.67 -5.71 -6.42
CA LEU A 79 -6.81 -5.97 -5.52
C LEU A 79 -7.51 -7.30 -5.86
N SER A 80 -8.40 -7.73 -4.96
CA SER A 80 -9.03 -9.06 -4.94
C SER A 80 -9.48 -9.56 -6.32
N ALA A 81 -10.43 -8.88 -6.97
CA ALA A 81 -10.98 -9.35 -8.25
C ALA A 81 -9.96 -9.34 -9.39
N SER A 82 -9.02 -8.38 -9.37
CA SER A 82 -7.95 -8.30 -10.36
C SER A 82 -6.87 -9.34 -10.13
N ALA A 83 -6.54 -9.66 -8.87
CA ALA A 83 -5.57 -10.70 -8.52
C ALA A 83 -6.08 -12.10 -8.88
N GLU A 84 -7.37 -12.38 -8.72
CA GLU A 84 -7.96 -13.66 -9.14
C GLU A 84 -7.94 -13.85 -10.67
N LYS A 85 -8.01 -12.77 -11.45
CA LYS A 85 -7.89 -12.83 -12.91
C LYS A 85 -6.46 -13.07 -13.40
N ASN A 86 -5.47 -12.70 -12.60
CA ASN A 86 -4.06 -12.88 -12.93
C ASN A 86 -3.27 -13.21 -11.66
N ILE A 87 -3.27 -14.49 -11.30
CA ILE A 87 -2.71 -15.02 -10.06
C ILE A 87 -1.21 -14.73 -9.94
N GLU A 88 -0.45 -14.98 -11.01
CA GLU A 88 1.00 -14.77 -11.02
C GLU A 88 1.37 -13.31 -10.81
N LEU A 89 0.73 -12.41 -11.56
CA LEU A 89 0.95 -10.98 -11.41
C LEU A 89 0.51 -10.49 -10.02
N GLY A 90 -0.66 -10.97 -9.55
CA GLY A 90 -1.19 -10.61 -8.23
C GLY A 90 -0.22 -10.97 -7.11
N TRP A 91 0.28 -12.20 -7.13
CA TRP A 91 1.28 -12.66 -6.17
C TRP A 91 2.60 -11.90 -6.31
N ALA A 92 3.15 -11.81 -7.53
CA ALA A 92 4.41 -11.15 -7.78
C ALA A 92 4.38 -9.68 -7.35
N LEU A 93 3.37 -8.91 -7.78
CA LEU A 93 3.25 -7.50 -7.43
C LEU A 93 3.09 -7.32 -5.92
N ASN A 94 2.15 -8.03 -5.28
CA ASN A 94 1.85 -7.82 -3.86
C ASN A 94 3.00 -8.25 -2.94
N MET A 95 3.73 -9.31 -3.29
CA MET A 95 4.79 -9.83 -2.44
C MET A 95 6.17 -9.22 -2.74
N ARG A 96 6.54 -9.05 -4.02
CA ARG A 96 7.85 -8.46 -4.36
C ARG A 96 7.92 -6.99 -4.01
N SER A 97 6.87 -6.20 -4.32
CA SER A 97 6.83 -4.79 -3.93
C SER A 97 7.01 -4.61 -2.42
N HIS A 98 6.37 -5.47 -1.64
CA HIS A 98 6.49 -5.46 -0.19
C HIS A 98 7.92 -5.81 0.27
N SER A 99 8.50 -6.87 -0.30
CA SER A 99 9.88 -7.26 -0.03
C SER A 99 10.87 -6.14 -0.34
N HIS A 100 10.76 -5.48 -1.51
CA HIS A 100 11.63 -4.36 -1.89
C HIS A 100 11.61 -3.25 -0.83
N VAL A 101 10.43 -2.88 -0.34
CA VAL A 101 10.30 -1.81 0.67
C VAL A 101 10.80 -2.25 2.05
N LEU A 102 10.55 -3.49 2.45
CA LEU A 102 11.10 -4.05 3.69
C LEU A 102 12.64 -4.08 3.67
N ASP A 103 13.24 -4.44 2.54
CA ASP A 103 14.69 -4.48 2.39
C ASP A 103 15.32 -3.08 2.42
N LEU A 104 14.65 -2.04 1.90
CA LEU A 104 15.09 -0.65 2.09
C LEU A 104 15.24 -0.30 3.57
N ALA A 105 14.27 -0.68 4.40
CA ALA A 105 14.31 -0.42 5.84
C ALA A 105 15.37 -1.28 6.55
N ARG A 106 15.47 -2.56 6.20
CA ARG A 106 16.50 -3.46 6.72
C ARG A 106 17.92 -2.94 6.47
N HIS A 107 18.15 -2.33 5.31
CA HIS A 107 19.43 -1.73 4.95
C HIS A 107 19.61 -0.28 5.46
N GLY A 108 18.67 0.23 6.27
CA GLY A 108 18.76 1.55 6.89
C GLY A 108 18.54 2.72 5.94
N LEU A 109 18.03 2.48 4.71
CA LEU A 109 17.76 3.53 3.73
C LEU A 109 16.49 4.31 4.06
N ILE A 110 15.52 3.68 4.72
CA ILE A 110 14.32 4.28 5.27
C ILE A 110 14.13 3.84 6.73
N LYS A 111 13.31 4.58 7.49
CA LYS A 111 13.11 4.33 8.93
C LYS A 111 11.76 3.69 9.24
N LYS A 112 10.75 3.94 8.42
CA LYS A 112 9.37 3.54 8.71
C LYS A 112 8.62 3.16 7.46
N ILE A 113 7.80 2.13 7.60
CA ILE A 113 6.90 1.65 6.55
C ILE A 113 5.47 1.66 7.06
N PHE A 114 4.54 2.14 6.25
CA PHE A 114 3.13 1.83 6.36
C PHE A 114 2.74 0.93 5.19
N TRP A 115 2.20 -0.25 5.50
CA TRP A 115 1.74 -1.23 4.52
C TRP A 115 0.32 -1.68 4.87
N PRO A 116 -0.69 -1.40 4.04
CA PRO A 116 -2.07 -1.75 4.33
C PRO A 116 -2.30 -3.26 4.22
N SER A 117 -2.80 -3.87 5.28
CA SER A 117 -3.45 -5.16 5.24
C SER A 117 -4.95 -5.00 4.90
N SER A 118 -5.72 -6.05 5.04
CA SER A 118 -7.12 -6.09 4.66
C SER A 118 -7.88 -7.11 5.52
N ILE A 119 -9.19 -6.91 5.69
CA ILE A 119 -10.08 -7.95 6.21
C ILE A 119 -10.10 -9.20 5.33
N ALA A 120 -9.57 -9.14 4.11
CA ALA A 120 -9.39 -10.30 3.24
C ALA A 120 -8.44 -11.38 3.81
N VAL A 121 -7.69 -11.10 4.88
CA VAL A 121 -6.92 -12.10 5.64
C VAL A 121 -7.81 -13.10 6.38
N PHE A 122 -9.07 -12.75 6.61
CA PHE A 122 -10.03 -13.64 7.21
C PHE A 122 -10.61 -14.61 6.18
N GLY A 123 -10.83 -15.85 6.60
CA GLY A 123 -11.37 -16.91 5.75
C GLY A 123 -12.70 -17.46 6.28
N PRO A 124 -13.21 -18.53 5.63
CA PRO A 124 -14.48 -19.14 6.01
C PRO A 124 -14.55 -19.62 7.46
N THR A 125 -13.43 -20.02 8.03
CA THR A 125 -13.27 -20.57 9.39
C THR A 125 -13.09 -19.49 10.47
N THR A 126 -12.87 -18.23 10.05
CA THR A 126 -12.73 -17.12 10.98
C THR A 126 -14.09 -16.84 11.66
N PRO A 127 -14.14 -16.64 13.00
CA PRO A 127 -15.36 -16.22 13.69
C PRO A 127 -15.95 -14.96 13.06
N LYS A 128 -17.24 -15.00 12.72
CA LYS A 128 -17.93 -13.89 12.02
C LYS A 128 -18.49 -12.81 12.94
N ILE A 129 -18.62 -13.12 14.23
CA ILE A 129 -19.17 -12.22 15.23
C ILE A 129 -18.09 -11.94 16.27
N ASN A 130 -17.90 -10.65 16.59
CA ASN A 130 -16.88 -10.20 17.54
C ASN A 130 -15.48 -10.75 17.22
N THR A 131 -15.08 -10.76 15.95
CA THR A 131 -13.80 -11.29 15.48
C THR A 131 -12.64 -10.66 16.24
N PRO A 132 -11.88 -11.43 17.04
CA PRO A 132 -10.78 -10.86 17.80
C PRO A 132 -9.57 -10.56 16.89
N GLN A 133 -8.65 -9.70 17.38
CA GLN A 133 -7.43 -9.37 16.67
C GLN A 133 -6.58 -10.61 16.39
N TYR A 134 -6.46 -11.49 17.37
CA TYR A 134 -5.77 -12.78 17.25
C TYR A 134 -6.82 -13.87 17.03
N THR A 135 -6.89 -14.37 15.81
CA THR A 135 -7.90 -15.35 15.40
C THR A 135 -7.39 -16.21 14.25
N VAL A 136 -8.16 -17.23 13.90
CA VAL A 136 -7.90 -18.07 12.73
C VAL A 136 -8.01 -17.22 11.46
N MET A 137 -6.96 -17.24 10.66
CA MET A 137 -6.88 -16.57 9.36
C MET A 137 -6.54 -17.59 8.30
N GLU A 138 -7.55 -18.01 7.55
CA GLU A 138 -7.42 -19.00 6.46
C GLU A 138 -8.04 -18.43 5.18
N PRO A 139 -7.43 -17.36 4.62
CA PRO A 139 -7.91 -16.76 3.39
C PRO A 139 -7.82 -17.76 2.24
N ASN A 140 -8.81 -17.71 1.37
CA ASN A 140 -8.90 -18.58 0.19
C ASN A 140 -8.83 -17.82 -1.14
N THR A 141 -8.37 -16.58 -1.11
CA THR A 141 -8.14 -15.74 -2.30
C THR A 141 -6.66 -15.38 -2.42
N VAL A 142 -6.17 -15.21 -3.66
CA VAL A 142 -4.77 -14.78 -3.92
C VAL A 142 -4.42 -13.52 -3.15
N TYR A 143 -5.31 -12.53 -3.18
CA TYR A 143 -5.14 -11.29 -2.46
C TYR A 143 -5.09 -11.49 -0.94
N GLY A 144 -6.05 -12.23 -0.38
CA GLY A 144 -6.10 -12.52 1.06
C GLY A 144 -4.87 -13.27 1.55
N ILE A 145 -4.42 -14.28 0.80
CA ILE A 145 -3.21 -15.05 1.09
C ILE A 145 -1.98 -14.15 1.07
N SER A 146 -1.85 -13.27 0.05
CA SER A 146 -0.74 -12.32 -0.02
C SER A 146 -0.73 -11.33 1.16
N LYS A 147 -1.90 -10.86 1.59
CA LYS A 147 -2.03 -9.98 2.76
C LYS A 147 -1.69 -10.69 4.07
N GLN A 148 -2.14 -11.92 4.26
CA GLN A 148 -1.76 -12.73 5.43
C GLN A 148 -0.24 -13.00 5.46
N ALA A 149 0.33 -13.42 4.33
CA ALA A 149 1.77 -13.62 4.20
C ALA A 149 2.56 -12.34 4.51
N GLY A 150 2.10 -11.18 4.01
CA GLY A 150 2.71 -9.90 4.29
C GLY A 150 2.66 -9.49 5.76
N GLU A 151 1.58 -9.79 6.50
CA GLU A 151 1.52 -9.58 7.95
C GLU A 151 2.59 -10.41 8.69
N ARG A 152 2.81 -11.67 8.25
CA ARG A 152 3.86 -12.52 8.82
C ARG A 152 5.26 -12.01 8.49
N TRP A 153 5.49 -11.50 7.27
CA TRP A 153 6.73 -10.85 6.89
C TRP A 153 6.99 -9.59 7.70
N ASN A 154 5.99 -8.74 7.96
CA ASN A 154 6.13 -7.56 8.81
C ASN A 154 6.61 -7.93 10.22
N GLU A 155 5.99 -8.94 10.83
CA GLU A 155 6.38 -9.44 12.13
C GLU A 155 7.81 -10.04 12.13
N TYR A 156 8.16 -10.80 11.08
CA TYR A 156 9.50 -11.35 10.93
C TYR A 156 10.57 -10.26 10.83
N TYR A 157 10.32 -9.21 10.00
CA TYR A 157 11.27 -8.11 9.83
C TYR A 157 11.38 -7.23 11.08
N TRP A 158 10.29 -7.04 11.82
CA TRP A 158 10.35 -6.40 13.12
C TRP A 158 11.21 -7.18 14.12
N ASN A 159 10.93 -8.47 14.28
CA ASN A 159 11.61 -9.30 15.29
C ASN A 159 13.09 -9.54 14.98
N ASN A 160 13.47 -9.64 13.72
CA ASN A 160 14.84 -10.02 13.34
C ASN A 160 15.71 -8.84 12.93
N PHE A 161 15.12 -7.75 12.43
CA PHE A 161 15.85 -6.61 11.88
C PHE A 161 15.44 -5.26 12.48
N ASN A 162 14.50 -5.26 13.43
CA ASN A 162 13.97 -4.04 14.08
C ASN A 162 13.41 -3.01 13.07
N VAL A 163 12.76 -3.50 12.01
CA VAL A 163 12.13 -2.67 10.98
C VAL A 163 10.79 -2.13 11.52
N ASP A 164 10.63 -0.80 11.65
CA ASP A 164 9.34 -0.18 12.02
C ASP A 164 8.38 -0.25 10.84
N VAL A 165 7.60 -1.34 10.77
CA VAL A 165 6.54 -1.53 9.79
C VAL A 165 5.19 -1.62 10.48
N ARG A 166 4.25 -0.78 10.02
CA ARG A 166 2.91 -0.67 10.61
C ARG A 166 1.85 -0.98 9.57
N SER A 167 0.80 -1.64 10.03
CA SER A 167 -0.26 -2.15 9.17
C SER A 167 -1.63 -2.00 9.82
N ILE A 168 -2.65 -1.81 8.98
CA ILE A 168 -4.07 -1.81 9.38
C ILE A 168 -4.81 -2.77 8.45
N ARG A 169 -5.66 -3.61 8.99
CA ARG A 169 -6.60 -4.43 8.22
C ARG A 169 -7.78 -3.56 7.80
N TYR A 170 -7.70 -3.00 6.60
CA TYR A 170 -8.79 -2.18 6.07
C TYR A 170 -10.03 -3.01 5.79
N PRO A 171 -11.23 -2.51 6.14
CA PRO A 171 -12.51 -3.01 5.63
C PRO A 171 -12.74 -2.55 4.19
N GLY A 172 -13.94 -2.77 3.66
CA GLY A 172 -14.38 -2.12 2.42
C GLY A 172 -14.34 -0.59 2.57
N LEU A 173 -13.62 0.07 1.69
CA LEU A 173 -13.47 1.52 1.68
C LEU A 173 -14.33 2.13 0.57
N ILE A 174 -14.95 3.26 0.86
CA ILE A 174 -15.70 4.06 -0.10
C ILE A 174 -14.98 5.40 -0.26
N GLY A 175 -14.65 5.77 -1.49
CA GLY A 175 -14.05 7.05 -1.84
C GLY A 175 -14.67 7.59 -3.13
N TRP A 176 -14.61 8.91 -3.34
CA TRP A 176 -15.22 9.57 -4.50
C TRP A 176 -14.18 10.22 -5.44
N LYS A 177 -12.95 10.42 -4.98
CA LYS A 177 -11.91 11.13 -5.74
C LYS A 177 -11.20 10.28 -6.79
N ALA A 178 -11.23 8.96 -6.63
CA ALA A 178 -10.60 8.05 -7.57
C ALA A 178 -11.61 6.99 -8.03
N ASN A 179 -11.49 6.58 -9.29
CA ASN A 179 -12.30 5.49 -9.83
C ASN A 179 -12.08 4.18 -9.06
N PRO A 180 -13.09 3.30 -9.01
CA PRO A 180 -12.95 1.96 -8.44
C PRO A 180 -11.76 1.21 -9.03
N GLY A 181 -11.00 0.51 -8.16
CA GLY A 181 -9.73 -0.14 -8.51
C GLY A 181 -9.78 -1.65 -8.73
N GLY A 182 -10.97 -2.27 -8.73
CA GLY A 182 -11.16 -3.72 -8.84
C GLY A 182 -11.24 -4.43 -7.49
N GLY A 183 -11.68 -3.73 -6.44
CA GLY A 183 -12.02 -4.31 -5.14
C GLY A 183 -13.42 -4.94 -5.15
N THR A 184 -13.67 -5.85 -4.23
CA THR A 184 -14.99 -6.55 -4.11
C THR A 184 -16.12 -5.64 -3.64
N THR A 185 -15.82 -4.47 -3.06
CA THR A 185 -16.78 -3.48 -2.58
C THR A 185 -16.99 -2.31 -3.54
N ASP A 186 -16.32 -2.32 -4.68
CA ASP A 186 -16.35 -1.22 -5.65
C ASP A 186 -17.74 -1.00 -6.27
N TYR A 187 -18.60 -2.03 -6.28
CA TYR A 187 -19.98 -1.92 -6.72
C TYR A 187 -20.76 -0.80 -6.01
N ALA A 188 -20.45 -0.54 -4.74
CA ALA A 188 -21.09 0.51 -3.96
C ALA A 188 -20.73 1.92 -4.44
N VAL A 189 -19.60 2.06 -5.13
CA VAL A 189 -19.14 3.32 -5.72
C VAL A 189 -19.53 3.40 -7.19
N GLU A 190 -19.43 2.29 -7.92
CA GLU A 190 -19.75 2.22 -9.36
C GLU A 190 -21.19 2.63 -9.68
N ILE A 191 -22.13 2.38 -8.75
CA ILE A 191 -23.54 2.75 -8.92
C ILE A 191 -23.75 4.27 -9.09
N PHE A 192 -22.81 5.09 -8.58
CA PHE A 192 -22.86 6.54 -8.69
C PHE A 192 -22.09 7.10 -9.90
N HIS A 193 -21.37 6.24 -10.62
CA HIS A 193 -20.58 6.63 -11.80
C HIS A 193 -21.22 6.17 -13.12
N LYS A 194 -22.38 5.54 -13.07
CA LYS A 194 -23.23 5.15 -14.21
C LYS A 194 -24.31 6.20 -14.41
#